data_85d8a97210c66a5c7f010b4a4e7fdd24
#
_entry.id   85d8a97210c66a5c7f010b4a4e7fdd24
#
_cell.length_a   1.000
_cell.length_b   1.000
_cell.length_c   1.000
_cell.angle_alpha   90.00
_cell.angle_beta   90.00
_cell.angle_gamma   90.00
#
_symmetry.space_group_name_H-M   'P 1'
#
loop_
_entity.id
_entity.type
_entity.pdbx_description
1 polymer ?
#
loop_
_entity_poly.entity_id
_entity_poly.type
_entity_poly.pdbx_seq_one_letter_code
_entity_poly.pdbx_strand_id
1 'polypeptide(L)'
;PGYVNVIQLSPDEIQDRLSKDLRIEHVSVTREFPATIHVDLKERKAAAVITTMYGFAYVDAGGTVIDMQPQIKGVSVPIMTGKKMDTLLLGDTITDGSLYAALVYMRNISPELRDTIAEINVGNPENIIVYTTDSVPIHLGEGDHPAERAEITGELLQEVRDNHLAVQYIDTDVKSPLVKSK
;
A
#
# COMPACT_ATOMS: atom_id res chain seq x y z
N PRO A 1 -35.01 -1.61 19.90
CA PRO A 1 -34.66 -1.64 18.49
C PRO A 1 -35.75 -0.85 17.73
N GLY A 2 -35.38 0.37 17.33
CA GLY A 2 -36.27 1.26 16.56
C GLY A 2 -36.33 0.79 15.10
N TYR A 3 -37.52 0.64 14.57
CA TYR A 3 -37.72 0.42 13.14
C TYR A 3 -37.50 1.75 12.40
N VAL A 4 -36.59 1.78 11.45
CA VAL A 4 -36.38 2.94 10.57
C VAL A 4 -37.23 2.73 9.31
N ASN A 5 -38.06 3.71 8.98
CA ASN A 5 -38.86 3.65 7.76
C ASN A 5 -37.94 3.91 6.55
N VAL A 6 -37.67 2.87 5.76
CA VAL A 6 -36.79 2.92 4.57
C VAL A 6 -37.24 3.97 3.54
N ILE A 7 -38.53 4.33 3.51
CA ILE A 7 -39.07 5.35 2.62
C ILE A 7 -38.56 6.77 3.00
N GLN A 8 -38.21 6.99 4.27
CA GLN A 8 -37.75 8.28 4.78
C GLN A 8 -36.22 8.41 4.77
N LEU A 9 -35.47 7.34 4.49
CA LEU A 9 -34.01 7.39 4.39
C LEU A 9 -33.60 8.01 3.06
N SER A 10 -32.79 9.06 3.09
CA SER A 10 -32.16 9.61 1.91
C SER A 10 -30.91 8.80 1.56
N PRO A 11 -30.81 8.26 0.32
CA PRO A 11 -29.58 7.59 -0.15
C PRO A 11 -28.35 8.47 0.03
N ASP A 12 -28.46 9.77 -0.26
CA ASP A 12 -27.36 10.75 -0.15
C ASP A 12 -26.89 10.91 1.31
N GLU A 13 -27.81 10.94 2.28
CA GLU A 13 -27.44 11.01 3.71
C GLU A 13 -26.73 9.74 4.19
N ILE A 14 -27.15 8.58 3.71
CA ILE A 14 -26.50 7.30 4.03
C ILE A 14 -25.11 7.29 3.43
N GLN A 15 -24.97 7.65 2.17
CA GLN A 15 -23.70 7.72 1.46
C GLN A 15 -22.74 8.69 2.14
N ASP A 16 -23.20 9.91 2.50
CA ASP A 16 -22.39 10.92 3.22
C ASP A 16 -21.90 10.42 4.58
N ARG A 17 -22.73 9.69 5.32
CA ARG A 17 -22.33 9.10 6.63
C ARG A 17 -21.30 7.99 6.46
N LEU A 18 -21.51 7.09 5.50
CA LEU A 18 -20.61 5.96 5.25
C LEU A 18 -19.27 6.43 4.68
N SER A 19 -19.25 7.44 3.82
CA SER A 19 -18.02 8.00 3.25
C SER A 19 -17.08 8.63 4.27
N LYS A 20 -17.56 8.95 5.47
CA LYS A 20 -16.75 9.47 6.59
C LYS A 20 -16.01 8.39 7.37
N ASP A 21 -16.35 7.11 7.16
CA ASP A 21 -15.65 5.99 7.79
C ASP A 21 -14.34 5.71 7.04
N LEU A 22 -13.21 5.85 7.73
CA LEU A 22 -11.88 5.64 7.14
C LEU A 22 -11.64 4.23 6.61
N ARG A 23 -12.45 3.25 7.03
CA ARG A 23 -12.39 1.87 6.52
C ARG A 23 -13.03 1.72 5.15
N ILE A 24 -13.75 2.74 4.68
CA ILE A 24 -14.44 2.72 3.41
C ILE A 24 -13.66 3.54 2.38
N GLU A 25 -13.24 2.89 1.30
CA GLU A 25 -12.58 3.54 0.17
C GLU A 25 -13.59 4.20 -0.77
N HIS A 26 -14.69 3.49 -1.03
CA HIS A 26 -15.77 3.94 -1.88
C HIS A 26 -17.11 3.42 -1.39
N VAL A 27 -18.15 4.23 -1.49
CA VAL A 27 -19.53 3.85 -1.21
C VAL A 27 -20.47 4.44 -2.25
N SER A 28 -21.41 3.63 -2.72
CA SER A 28 -22.51 4.05 -3.57
C SER A 28 -23.82 3.56 -2.98
N VAL A 29 -24.77 4.45 -2.84
CA VAL A 29 -26.10 4.13 -2.31
C VAL A 29 -27.16 4.49 -3.33
N THR A 30 -27.92 3.48 -3.75
CA THR A 30 -29.00 3.66 -4.72
C THR A 30 -30.33 3.15 -4.16
N ARG A 31 -31.43 3.75 -4.60
CA ARG A 31 -32.78 3.31 -4.23
C ARG A 31 -33.45 2.61 -5.39
N GLU A 32 -34.00 1.44 -5.09
CA GLU A 32 -34.89 0.70 -5.97
C GLU A 32 -36.31 0.69 -5.38
N PHE A 33 -37.27 1.22 -6.15
CA PHE A 33 -38.65 1.25 -5.71
C PHE A 33 -39.26 -0.17 -5.67
N PRO A 34 -40.21 -0.47 -4.74
CA PRO A 34 -40.83 0.53 -3.83
C PRO A 34 -40.08 0.75 -2.50
N ALA A 35 -39.17 -0.14 -2.05
CA ALA A 35 -38.66 -0.06 -0.66
C ALA A 35 -37.26 -0.68 -0.47
N THR A 36 -36.45 -0.80 -1.51
CA THR A 36 -35.10 -1.37 -1.44
C THR A 36 -34.03 -0.27 -1.52
N ILE A 37 -33.00 -0.39 -0.70
CA ILE A 37 -31.77 0.42 -0.78
C ILE A 37 -30.62 -0.55 -1.05
N HIS A 38 -29.89 -0.31 -2.14
CA HIS A 38 -28.67 -1.01 -2.46
C HIS A 38 -27.49 -0.17 -1.97
N VAL A 39 -26.56 -0.81 -1.26
CA VAL A 39 -25.34 -0.19 -0.76
C VAL A 39 -24.16 -0.99 -1.28
N ASP A 40 -23.40 -0.41 -2.19
CA ASP A 40 -22.17 -0.96 -2.71
C ASP A 40 -21.01 -0.32 -1.96
N LEU A 41 -20.21 -1.14 -1.28
CA LEU A 41 -19.06 -0.68 -0.52
C LEU A 41 -17.78 -1.33 -1.05
N LYS A 42 -16.71 -0.52 -1.11
CA LYS A 42 -15.35 -0.99 -1.24
C LYS A 42 -14.59 -0.68 0.03
N GLU A 43 -14.12 -1.71 0.73
CA GLU A 43 -13.31 -1.54 1.91
C GLU A 43 -11.90 -1.05 1.54
N ARG A 44 -11.39 -0.12 2.33
CA ARG A 44 -10.01 0.37 2.24
C ARG A 44 -9.07 -0.69 2.80
N LYS A 45 -8.05 -1.04 2.03
CA LYS A 45 -7.07 -2.06 2.41
C LYS A 45 -5.72 -1.41 2.70
N ALA A 46 -5.02 -1.93 3.70
CA ALA A 46 -3.64 -1.57 3.94
C ALA A 46 -2.77 -1.99 2.74
N ALA A 47 -1.85 -1.11 2.34
CA ALA A 47 -0.84 -1.37 1.33
C ALA A 47 0.54 -1.53 1.94
N ALA A 48 0.77 -0.96 3.13
CA ALA A 48 2.00 -1.09 3.89
C ALA A 48 1.75 -0.79 5.38
N VAL A 49 2.75 -1.15 6.20
CA VAL A 49 2.82 -0.81 7.62
C VAL A 49 4.03 0.10 7.85
N ILE A 50 3.83 1.23 8.51
CA ILE A 50 4.89 2.18 8.85
C ILE A 50 5.18 2.10 10.35
N THR A 51 6.46 2.04 10.72
CA THR A 51 6.89 2.10 12.12
C THR A 51 6.73 3.53 12.65
N THR A 52 6.04 3.68 13.78
CA THR A 52 5.87 4.95 14.49
C THR A 52 6.50 4.89 15.86
N MET A 53 6.55 6.01 16.58
CA MET A 53 7.03 6.04 17.96
C MET A 53 6.18 5.19 18.91
N TYR A 54 4.90 5.04 18.64
CA TYR A 54 3.93 4.38 19.53
C TYR A 54 3.38 3.06 18.99
N GLY A 55 3.98 2.51 17.95
CA GLY A 55 3.55 1.26 17.33
C GLY A 55 3.62 1.31 15.81
N PHE A 56 2.57 0.86 15.16
CA PHE A 56 2.53 0.65 13.72
C PHE A 56 1.29 1.31 13.11
N ALA A 57 1.51 2.14 12.08
CA ALA A 57 0.46 2.73 11.30
C ALA A 57 0.24 1.91 10.01
N TYR A 58 -0.99 1.50 9.80
CA TYR A 58 -1.40 0.83 8.57
C TYR A 58 -1.86 1.90 7.59
N VAL A 59 -1.24 1.94 6.42
CA VAL A 59 -1.54 2.93 5.39
C VAL A 59 -2.08 2.27 4.13
N ASP A 60 -3.04 2.92 3.52
CA ASP A 60 -3.57 2.48 2.23
C ASP A 60 -2.64 2.86 1.07
N ALA A 61 -2.99 2.43 -0.14
CA ALA A 61 -2.22 2.73 -1.34
C ALA A 61 -2.18 4.24 -1.70
N GLY A 62 -3.08 5.04 -1.15
CA GLY A 62 -3.09 6.50 -1.29
C GLY A 62 -2.22 7.22 -0.26
N GLY A 63 -1.70 6.49 0.74
CA GLY A 63 -0.91 7.05 1.84
C GLY A 63 -1.76 7.53 3.02
N THR A 64 -3.03 7.16 3.10
CA THR A 64 -3.88 7.50 4.25
C THR A 64 -3.68 6.48 5.38
N VAL A 65 -3.49 6.96 6.60
CA VAL A 65 -3.44 6.12 7.81
C VAL A 65 -4.85 5.63 8.13
N ILE A 66 -5.08 4.32 7.96
CA ILE A 66 -6.41 3.70 8.10
C ILE A 66 -6.58 2.94 9.41
N ASP A 67 -5.48 2.57 10.06
CA ASP A 67 -5.47 1.90 11.36
C ASP A 67 -4.14 2.11 12.08
N MET A 68 -4.15 1.99 13.40
CA MET A 68 -2.96 2.07 14.25
C MET A 68 -2.99 0.96 15.29
N GLN A 69 -1.91 0.19 15.38
CA GLN A 69 -1.80 -0.95 16.27
C GLN A 69 -0.48 -0.92 17.07
N PRO A 70 -0.49 -1.33 18.34
CA PRO A 70 0.74 -1.41 19.13
C PRO A 70 1.67 -2.55 18.67
N GLN A 71 1.15 -3.52 17.95
CA GLN A 71 1.88 -4.68 17.42
C GLN A 71 1.35 -5.02 16.02
N ILE A 72 2.24 -5.52 15.16
CA ILE A 72 1.83 -6.03 13.84
C ILE A 72 1.06 -7.33 14.03
N LYS A 73 -0.16 -7.39 13.48
CA LYS A 73 -1.01 -8.57 13.53
C LYS A 73 -1.52 -8.91 12.13
N GLY A 74 -1.20 -10.13 11.68
CA GLY A 74 -1.93 -10.81 10.60
C GLY A 74 -2.03 -10.08 9.27
N VAL A 75 -1.02 -9.27 8.89
CA VAL A 75 -1.02 -8.57 7.61
C VAL A 75 0.00 -9.15 6.64
N SER A 76 -0.45 -9.34 5.41
CA SER A 76 0.39 -9.75 4.27
C SER A 76 0.82 -8.53 3.46
N VAL A 77 1.21 -7.44 4.14
CA VAL A 77 1.70 -6.21 3.48
C VAL A 77 3.09 -5.87 3.99
N PRO A 78 3.96 -5.26 3.17
CA PRO A 78 5.32 -4.95 3.55
C PRO A 78 5.39 -3.96 4.72
N ILE A 79 6.46 -4.08 5.51
CA ILE A 79 6.79 -3.13 6.56
C ILE A 79 7.76 -2.11 5.98
N MET A 80 7.43 -0.83 6.13
CA MET A 80 8.35 0.25 5.82
C MET A 80 9.23 0.54 7.03
N THR A 81 10.54 0.38 6.85
CA THR A 81 11.57 0.50 7.90
C THR A 81 12.56 1.61 7.59
N GLY A 82 13.53 1.81 8.52
CA GLY A 82 14.61 2.79 8.37
C GLY A 82 14.21 4.21 8.76
N LYS A 83 12.93 4.52 8.86
CA LYS A 83 12.41 5.81 9.30
C LYS A 83 11.27 5.60 10.28
N LYS A 84 11.31 6.30 11.41
CA LYS A 84 10.20 6.34 12.36
C LYS A 84 9.46 7.66 12.18
N MET A 85 8.14 7.56 12.03
CA MET A 85 7.28 8.75 12.03
C MET A 85 6.89 9.07 13.47
N ASP A 86 7.16 10.31 13.90
CA ASP A 86 6.95 10.71 15.30
C ASP A 86 5.46 10.80 15.64
N THR A 87 4.67 11.39 14.77
CA THR A 87 3.24 11.66 15.02
C THR A 87 2.42 11.40 13.76
N LEU A 88 1.96 10.17 13.62
CA LEU A 88 0.88 9.84 12.68
C LEU A 88 -0.39 9.59 13.46
N LEU A 89 -1.47 10.17 13.00
CA LEU A 89 -2.81 9.96 13.53
C LEU A 89 -3.70 9.25 12.49
N LEU A 90 -4.74 8.64 12.98
CA LEU A 90 -5.74 8.02 12.12
C LEU A 90 -6.36 9.07 11.18
N GLY A 91 -6.34 8.80 9.88
CA GLY A 91 -6.80 9.73 8.84
C GLY A 91 -5.73 10.66 8.27
N ASP A 92 -4.54 10.71 8.87
CA ASP A 92 -3.43 11.49 8.30
C ASP A 92 -2.99 10.92 6.96
N THR A 93 -2.42 11.80 6.13
CA THR A 93 -1.82 11.42 4.85
C THR A 93 -0.30 11.49 4.94
N ILE A 94 0.38 10.49 4.42
CA ILE A 94 1.84 10.45 4.34
C ILE A 94 2.34 11.53 3.39
N THR A 95 3.17 12.42 3.91
CA THR A 95 3.79 13.54 3.18
C THR A 95 5.29 13.36 2.97
N ASP A 96 5.91 12.38 3.62
CA ASP A 96 7.32 12.07 3.46
C ASP A 96 7.61 11.51 2.06
N GLY A 97 8.59 12.12 1.36
CA GLY A 97 8.88 11.81 -0.03
C GLY A 97 9.29 10.36 -0.27
N SER A 98 10.16 9.79 0.59
CA SER A 98 10.66 8.42 0.45
C SER A 98 9.55 7.39 0.73
N LEU A 99 8.74 7.62 1.77
CA LEU A 99 7.59 6.78 2.08
C LEU A 99 6.55 6.85 0.97
N TYR A 100 6.29 8.04 0.43
CA TYR A 100 5.34 8.20 -0.66
C TYR A 100 5.82 7.53 -1.96
N ALA A 101 7.11 7.66 -2.30
CA ALA A 101 7.71 6.97 -3.45
C ALA A 101 7.57 5.44 -3.32
N ALA A 102 7.82 4.90 -2.12
CA ALA A 102 7.63 3.48 -1.84
C ALA A 102 6.16 3.04 -2.01
N LEU A 103 5.18 3.85 -1.58
CA LEU A 103 3.76 3.58 -1.79
C LEU A 103 3.37 3.64 -3.28
N VAL A 104 3.92 4.59 -4.04
CA VAL A 104 3.69 4.66 -5.49
C VAL A 104 4.29 3.44 -6.19
N TYR A 105 5.50 3.02 -5.82
CA TYR A 105 6.10 1.79 -6.30
C TYR A 105 5.18 0.58 -6.02
N MET A 106 4.71 0.41 -4.78
CA MET A 106 3.81 -0.68 -4.39
C MET A 106 2.47 -0.69 -5.13
N ARG A 107 1.95 0.48 -5.53
CA ARG A 107 0.73 0.55 -6.35
C ARG A 107 0.91 0.01 -7.76
N ASN A 108 2.11 0.20 -8.32
CA ASN A 108 2.41 -0.14 -9.70
C ASN A 108 3.00 -1.54 -9.87
N ILE A 109 3.41 -2.18 -8.77
CA ILE A 109 3.86 -3.58 -8.84
C ILE A 109 2.67 -4.52 -9.04
N SER A 110 2.88 -5.61 -9.80
CA SER A 110 1.80 -6.58 -10.05
C SER A 110 1.31 -7.23 -8.76
N PRO A 111 0.04 -7.65 -8.66
CA PRO A 111 -0.49 -8.30 -7.46
C PRO A 111 0.34 -9.51 -7.02
N GLU A 112 0.78 -10.34 -7.98
CA GLU A 112 1.55 -11.56 -7.74
C GLU A 112 2.92 -11.24 -7.12
N LEU A 113 3.55 -10.16 -7.56
CA LEU A 113 4.84 -9.72 -7.02
C LEU A 113 4.69 -8.99 -5.69
N ARG A 114 3.59 -8.27 -5.50
CA ARG A 114 3.30 -7.54 -4.26
C ARG A 114 3.32 -8.45 -3.04
N ASP A 115 2.76 -9.65 -3.16
CA ASP A 115 2.71 -10.63 -2.09
C ASP A 115 4.10 -11.23 -1.76
N THR A 116 5.08 -11.03 -2.63
CA THR A 116 6.48 -11.44 -2.41
C THR A 116 7.35 -10.37 -1.75
N ILE A 117 6.83 -9.16 -1.52
CA ILE A 117 7.57 -8.07 -0.87
C ILE A 117 7.32 -8.12 0.64
N ALA A 118 8.42 -8.22 1.41
CA ALA A 118 8.36 -8.30 2.86
C ALA A 118 8.65 -6.95 3.55
N GLU A 119 9.63 -6.21 3.02
CA GLU A 119 10.11 -4.99 3.65
C GLU A 119 10.49 -3.93 2.61
N ILE A 120 10.31 -2.66 2.94
CA ILE A 120 10.84 -1.53 2.18
C ILE A 120 11.60 -0.62 3.14
N ASN A 121 12.92 -0.55 2.98
CA ASN A 121 13.77 0.29 3.80
C ASN A 121 13.93 1.67 3.14
N VAL A 122 13.41 2.69 3.81
CA VAL A 122 13.44 4.10 3.38
C VAL A 122 14.40 4.95 4.22
N GLY A 123 15.28 4.32 5.00
CA GLY A 123 16.20 4.99 5.92
C GLY A 123 17.27 5.82 5.23
N ASN A 124 17.67 5.42 4.03
CA ASN A 124 18.51 6.23 3.16
C ASN A 124 17.69 6.76 1.99
N PRO A 125 17.38 8.08 1.95
CA PRO A 125 16.59 8.66 0.87
C PRO A 125 17.26 8.60 -0.50
N GLU A 126 18.59 8.42 -0.57
CA GLU A 126 19.33 8.25 -1.82
C GLU A 126 19.36 6.80 -2.30
N ASN A 127 18.91 5.86 -1.47
CA ASN A 127 18.91 4.44 -1.81
C ASN A 127 17.82 3.69 -1.04
N ILE A 128 16.61 3.77 -1.54
CA ILE A 128 15.47 2.97 -1.05
C ILE A 128 15.69 1.51 -1.48
N ILE A 129 15.54 0.58 -0.56
CA ILE A 129 15.73 -0.85 -0.83
C ILE A 129 14.45 -1.61 -0.49
N VAL A 130 13.97 -2.38 -1.44
CA VAL A 130 12.88 -3.34 -1.26
C VAL A 130 13.47 -4.72 -1.03
N TYR A 131 12.97 -5.44 -0.05
CA TYR A 131 13.36 -6.84 0.21
C TYR A 131 12.19 -7.75 -0.08
N THR A 132 12.44 -8.76 -0.88
CA THR A 132 11.48 -9.84 -1.12
C THR A 132 11.43 -10.82 0.06
N THR A 133 10.42 -11.68 0.12
CA THR A 133 10.26 -12.70 1.17
C THR A 133 11.40 -13.73 1.18
N ASP A 134 12.07 -13.91 0.06
CA ASP A 134 13.29 -14.73 -0.09
C ASP A 134 14.60 -13.93 0.06
N SER A 135 14.47 -12.70 0.59
CA SER A 135 15.58 -11.81 0.96
C SER A 135 16.43 -11.32 -0.22
N VAL A 136 15.86 -11.18 -1.40
CA VAL A 136 16.53 -10.53 -2.53
C VAL A 136 16.36 -9.01 -2.39
N PRO A 137 17.46 -8.23 -2.31
CA PRO A 137 17.38 -6.78 -2.28
C PRO A 137 17.15 -6.22 -3.68
N ILE A 138 16.22 -5.27 -3.80
CA ILE A 138 15.89 -4.52 -5.01
C ILE A 138 16.14 -3.04 -4.71
N HIS A 139 17.08 -2.44 -5.39
CA HIS A 139 17.45 -1.05 -5.24
C HIS A 139 16.58 -0.15 -6.09
N LEU A 140 15.95 0.84 -5.46
CA LEU A 140 15.10 1.85 -6.11
C LEU A 140 15.79 3.23 -6.21
N GLY A 141 17.08 3.33 -5.89
CA GLY A 141 17.77 4.62 -5.83
C GLY A 141 17.05 5.63 -4.93
N GLU A 142 16.95 6.87 -5.36
CA GLU A 142 16.24 7.94 -4.63
C GLU A 142 14.72 7.79 -4.63
N GLY A 143 14.18 6.74 -5.26
CA GLY A 143 12.74 6.53 -5.41
C GLY A 143 12.10 7.42 -6.48
N ASP A 144 12.91 8.01 -7.35
CA ASP A 144 12.47 8.65 -8.58
C ASP A 144 11.86 7.63 -9.55
N HIS A 145 10.94 8.07 -10.40
CA HIS A 145 10.25 7.19 -11.37
C HIS A 145 9.68 5.89 -10.76
N PRO A 146 8.99 5.92 -9.61
CA PRO A 146 8.65 4.70 -8.87
C PRO A 146 7.72 3.76 -9.64
N ALA A 147 6.88 4.28 -10.54
CA ALA A 147 6.03 3.45 -11.40
C ALA A 147 6.86 2.66 -12.43
N GLU A 148 7.79 3.32 -13.11
CA GLU A 148 8.67 2.70 -14.08
C GLU A 148 9.62 1.67 -13.43
N ARG A 149 10.15 1.99 -12.24
CA ARG A 149 10.95 1.03 -11.46
C ARG A 149 10.14 -0.21 -11.04
N ALA A 150 8.84 -0.07 -10.81
CA ALA A 150 7.97 -1.21 -10.53
C ALA A 150 7.79 -2.13 -11.75
N GLU A 151 7.68 -1.56 -12.95
CA GLU A 151 7.65 -2.32 -14.21
C GLU A 151 8.97 -3.06 -14.43
N ILE A 152 10.11 -2.35 -14.33
CA ILE A 152 11.45 -2.93 -14.43
C ILE A 152 11.65 -4.07 -13.42
N THR A 153 11.18 -3.89 -12.18
CA THR A 153 11.22 -4.96 -11.18
C THR A 153 10.50 -6.23 -11.68
N GLY A 154 9.32 -6.06 -12.28
CA GLY A 154 8.56 -7.17 -12.84
C GLY A 154 9.32 -7.92 -13.91
N GLU A 155 9.92 -7.21 -14.87
CA GLU A 155 10.70 -7.78 -15.96
C GLU A 155 11.95 -8.52 -15.45
N LEU A 156 12.74 -7.89 -14.56
CA LEU A 156 13.96 -8.49 -14.03
C LEU A 156 13.68 -9.70 -13.13
N LEU A 157 12.63 -9.67 -12.31
CA LEU A 157 12.24 -10.84 -11.51
C LEU A 157 11.71 -11.99 -12.36
N GLN A 158 11.09 -11.68 -13.51
CA GLN A 158 10.70 -12.72 -14.47
C GLN A 158 11.92 -13.35 -15.12
N GLU A 159 12.89 -12.55 -15.54
CA GLU A 159 14.17 -13.03 -16.11
C GLU A 159 14.94 -13.92 -15.10
N VAL A 160 14.99 -13.50 -13.84
CA VAL A 160 15.60 -14.26 -12.75
C VAL A 160 14.96 -15.64 -12.61
N ARG A 161 13.63 -15.71 -12.65
CA ARG A 161 12.87 -16.96 -12.55
C ARG A 161 13.10 -17.87 -13.74
N ASP A 162 13.00 -17.31 -14.96
CA ASP A 162 13.11 -18.08 -16.20
C ASP A 162 14.50 -18.68 -16.38
N ASN A 163 15.53 -17.98 -15.96
CA ASN A 163 16.92 -18.39 -16.06
C ASN A 163 17.47 -19.06 -14.79
N HIS A 164 16.66 -19.19 -13.73
CA HIS A 164 17.04 -19.79 -12.45
C HIS A 164 18.30 -19.16 -11.84
N LEU A 165 18.40 -17.83 -11.92
CA LEU A 165 19.58 -17.09 -11.50
C LEU A 165 19.68 -17.01 -9.97
N ALA A 166 20.88 -17.27 -9.44
CA ALA A 166 21.20 -16.98 -8.05
C ALA A 166 21.53 -15.49 -7.91
N VAL A 167 20.60 -14.69 -7.37
CA VAL A 167 20.67 -13.24 -7.33
C VAL A 167 21.34 -12.73 -6.06
N GLN A 168 22.26 -11.79 -6.19
CA GLN A 168 22.83 -11.03 -5.10
C GLN A 168 21.98 -9.79 -4.82
N TYR A 169 21.63 -9.01 -5.84
CA TYR A 169 20.69 -7.90 -5.81
C TYR A 169 20.16 -7.56 -7.22
N ILE A 170 19.08 -6.80 -7.25
CA ILE A 170 18.52 -6.19 -8.46
C ILE A 170 18.67 -4.67 -8.33
N ASP A 171 19.09 -4.00 -9.41
CA ASP A 171 19.08 -2.54 -9.51
C ASP A 171 18.08 -2.14 -10.59
N THR A 172 17.15 -1.29 -10.21
CA THR A 172 16.07 -0.82 -11.10
C THR A 172 16.35 0.56 -11.69
N ASP A 173 17.64 0.94 -11.82
CA ASP A 173 18.00 2.19 -12.51
C ASP A 173 17.36 2.23 -13.90
N VAL A 174 16.60 3.30 -14.18
CA VAL A 174 15.79 3.42 -15.39
C VAL A 174 16.64 3.41 -16.66
N LYS A 175 17.89 3.90 -16.58
CA LYS A 175 18.81 3.98 -17.72
C LYS A 175 19.65 2.72 -17.91
N SER A 176 19.89 1.99 -16.83
CA SER A 176 20.78 0.84 -16.83
C SER A 176 20.35 -0.19 -15.77
N PRO A 177 19.16 -0.80 -15.92
CA PRO A 177 18.71 -1.82 -15.00
C PRO A 177 19.60 -3.07 -15.08
N LEU A 178 19.82 -3.73 -13.94
CA LEU A 178 20.67 -4.91 -13.91
C LEU A 178 20.28 -5.92 -12.81
N VAL A 179 20.60 -7.18 -13.06
CA VAL A 179 20.59 -8.25 -12.06
C VAL A 179 22.04 -8.61 -11.76
N LYS A 180 22.43 -8.50 -10.50
CA LYS A 180 23.74 -8.98 -10.04
C LYS A 180 23.58 -10.41 -9.54
N SER A 181 24.18 -11.37 -10.24
CA SER A 181 24.27 -12.76 -9.79
C SER A 181 25.37 -12.94 -8.73
N LYS A 182 25.20 -14.02 -7.93
CA LYS A 182 26.19 -14.46 -6.94
C LYS A 182 27.38 -15.07 -7.58
#